data_7f70930a160f01f6467086bb9f432ac4
#
_entry.id   7f70930a160f01f6467086bb9f432ac4
#
_cell.length_a   1.000
_cell.length_b   1.000
_cell.length_c   1.000
_cell.angle_alpha   90.00
_cell.angle_beta   90.00
_cell.angle_gamma   90.00
#
_symmetry.space_group_name_H-M   'P 1'
#
loop_
_entity.id
_entity.type
_entity.pdbx_description
1 polymer ?
#
loop_
_entity_poly.entity_id
_entity_poly.type
_entity_poly.pdbx_seq_one_letter_code
_entity_poly.pdbx_strand_id
1 'polypeptide(L)'
;YGIHGFMKQMKSSNLDLRDLFDKKIVVVGKKTKDVLMQYGIIADLMPEEAGEINLSELMKQEVDAKDVVWYCKGISGGEKLKKALTPICQVTEKVMYENNRKILSEIPEMKDIRSVSFTCASSARRFFDQIGEEKQQWIENIPCISIGEKTTKQLREIGVRHILESKDTTYVLS
;
A
#
# COMPACT_ATOMS: atom_id res chain seq x y z
N TYR A 1 2.37 5.96 3.56
CA TYR A 1 1.62 5.92 4.84
C TYR A 1 2.47 5.27 5.95
N GLY A 2 3.09 4.09 5.72
CA GLY A 2 3.85 3.37 6.77
C GLY A 2 4.94 4.21 7.44
N ILE A 3 5.79 4.87 6.66
CA ILE A 3 6.88 5.71 7.19
C ILE A 3 6.33 6.91 7.97
N HIS A 4 5.30 7.58 7.46
CA HIS A 4 4.68 8.70 8.18
C HIS A 4 4.07 8.25 9.52
N GLY A 5 3.43 7.06 9.55
CA GLY A 5 2.92 6.47 10.78
C GLY A 5 4.04 6.14 11.77
N PHE A 6 5.13 5.54 11.30
CA PHE A 6 6.32 5.25 12.10
C PHE A 6 6.92 6.51 12.72
N MET A 7 7.19 7.54 11.91
CA MET A 7 7.73 8.83 12.40
C MET A 7 6.80 9.51 13.40
N LYS A 8 5.48 9.43 13.18
CA LYS A 8 4.50 9.94 14.14
C LYS A 8 4.56 9.19 15.47
N GLN A 9 4.67 7.86 15.45
CA GLN A 9 4.78 7.06 16.67
C GLN A 9 6.09 7.33 17.40
N MET A 10 7.22 7.42 16.71
CA MET A 10 8.51 7.82 17.34
C MET A 10 8.35 9.14 18.08
N LYS A 11 7.84 10.17 17.41
CA LYS A 11 7.62 11.50 18.01
C LYS A 11 6.70 11.43 19.23
N SER A 12 5.59 10.69 19.17
CA SER A 12 4.67 10.55 20.29
C SER A 12 5.25 9.76 21.48
N SER A 13 6.27 8.96 21.23
CA SER A 13 7.03 8.22 22.25
C SER A 13 8.27 8.96 22.74
N ASN A 14 8.41 10.23 22.37
CA ASN A 14 9.57 11.07 22.69
C ASN A 14 10.90 10.49 22.20
N LEU A 15 10.87 9.79 21.04
CA LEU A 15 12.03 9.23 20.35
C LEU A 15 12.38 10.09 19.14
N ASP A 16 13.66 10.09 18.74
CA ASP A 16 14.14 10.78 17.56
C ASP A 16 15.05 9.89 16.67
N LEU A 17 15.64 10.46 15.64
CA LEU A 17 16.45 9.71 14.68
C LEU A 17 17.71 9.10 15.31
N ARG A 18 18.20 9.60 16.42
CA ARG A 18 19.36 9.06 17.14
C ARG A 18 19.06 7.69 17.75
N ASP A 19 17.78 7.43 18.06
CA ASP A 19 17.32 6.13 18.57
C ASP A 19 17.35 5.02 17.51
N LEU A 20 17.58 5.39 16.25
CA LEU A 20 17.72 4.47 15.11
C LEU A 20 19.18 4.20 14.73
N PHE A 21 20.15 4.82 15.41
CA PHE A 21 21.55 4.81 14.99
C PHE A 21 22.16 3.40 14.84
N ASP A 22 21.79 2.49 15.72
CA ASP A 22 22.26 1.09 15.75
C ASP A 22 21.27 0.10 15.10
N LYS A 23 20.26 0.59 14.42
CA LYS A 23 19.20 -0.21 13.82
C LYS A 23 19.40 -0.33 12.31
N LYS A 24 19.33 -1.57 11.79
CA LYS A 24 19.29 -1.83 10.35
C LYS A 24 17.89 -1.56 9.83
N ILE A 25 17.77 -0.66 8.86
CA ILE A 25 16.49 -0.25 8.28
C ILE A 25 16.32 -0.88 6.91
N VAL A 26 15.30 -1.70 6.78
CA VAL A 26 14.99 -2.45 5.57
C VAL A 26 13.65 -2.00 5.01
N VAL A 27 13.58 -1.79 3.71
CA VAL A 27 12.36 -1.31 3.01
C VAL A 27 11.93 -2.28 1.92
N VAL A 28 10.62 -2.34 1.67
CA VAL A 28 10.03 -3.24 0.68
C VAL A 28 10.23 -2.78 -0.76
N GLY A 29 10.58 -1.51 -1.00
CA GLY A 29 10.75 -0.99 -2.34
C GLY A 29 11.00 0.51 -2.40
N LYS A 30 11.27 0.99 -3.62
CA LYS A 30 11.74 2.35 -3.92
C LYS A 30 10.88 3.46 -3.33
N LYS A 31 9.55 3.39 -3.47
CA LYS A 31 8.64 4.42 -2.92
C LYS A 31 8.81 4.60 -1.41
N THR A 32 9.04 3.51 -0.67
CA THR A 32 9.27 3.56 0.77
C THR A 32 10.64 4.16 1.08
N LYS A 33 11.67 3.78 0.32
CA LYS A 33 13.02 4.34 0.40
C LYS A 33 13.01 5.85 0.20
N ASP A 34 12.33 6.33 -0.85
CA ASP A 34 12.25 7.76 -1.19
C ASP A 34 11.57 8.57 -0.07
N VAL A 35 10.53 8.02 0.57
CA VAL A 35 9.89 8.67 1.72
C VAL A 35 10.80 8.69 2.95
N LEU A 36 11.56 7.63 3.23
CA LEU A 36 12.57 7.63 4.32
C LEU A 36 13.61 8.72 4.13
N MET A 37 14.09 8.89 2.89
CA MET A 37 15.08 9.93 2.56
C MET A 37 14.57 11.35 2.86
N GLN A 38 13.25 11.61 2.73
CA GLN A 38 12.65 12.89 3.12
C GLN A 38 12.77 13.19 4.63
N TYR A 39 12.92 12.15 5.44
CA TYR A 39 13.19 12.24 6.88
C TYR A 39 14.68 12.17 7.23
N GLY A 40 15.58 12.18 6.23
CA GLY A 40 17.02 12.08 6.45
C GLY A 40 17.50 10.66 6.80
N ILE A 41 16.70 9.64 6.56
CA ILE A 41 17.05 8.24 6.83
C ILE A 41 17.35 7.53 5.51
N ILE A 42 18.50 6.86 5.45
CA ILE A 42 18.89 6.00 4.34
C ILE A 42 18.55 4.56 4.72
N ALA A 43 17.80 3.86 3.85
CA ALA A 43 17.56 2.44 4.05
C ALA A 43 18.83 1.64 3.79
N ASP A 44 19.18 0.72 4.69
CA ASP A 44 20.35 -0.16 4.58
C ASP A 44 20.14 -1.22 3.50
N LEU A 45 18.92 -1.79 3.43
CA LEU A 45 18.59 -2.87 2.51
C LEU A 45 17.24 -2.65 1.84
N MET A 46 17.17 -3.11 0.60
CA MET A 46 15.96 -3.13 -0.21
C MET A 46 16.06 -4.27 -1.24
N PRO A 47 15.04 -5.11 -1.43
CA PRO A 47 15.05 -6.12 -2.48
C PRO A 47 15.07 -5.46 -3.87
N GLU A 48 15.66 -6.13 -4.85
CA GLU A 48 15.73 -5.64 -6.24
C GLU A 48 14.33 -5.43 -6.81
N GLU A 49 13.44 -6.39 -6.60
CA GLU A 49 12.03 -6.28 -6.94
C GLU A 49 11.19 -6.06 -5.70
N ALA A 50 10.33 -5.05 -5.73
CA ALA A 50 9.45 -4.74 -4.62
C ALA A 50 8.42 -5.86 -4.39
N GLY A 51 8.24 -6.24 -3.13
CA GLY A 51 7.23 -7.24 -2.75
C GLY A 51 7.55 -7.92 -1.44
N GLU A 52 6.49 -8.39 -0.76
CA GLU A 52 6.64 -9.04 0.55
C GLU A 52 7.43 -10.36 0.45
N ILE A 53 7.32 -11.08 -0.67
CA ILE A 53 8.06 -12.32 -0.91
C ILE A 53 9.55 -12.03 -1.05
N ASN A 54 9.93 -11.12 -1.94
CA ASN A 54 11.32 -10.75 -2.19
C ASN A 54 11.97 -10.15 -0.94
N LEU A 55 11.20 -9.34 -0.19
CA LEU A 55 11.64 -8.85 1.11
C LEU A 55 11.88 -9.99 2.11
N SER A 56 11.03 -11.01 2.11
CA SER A 56 11.19 -12.16 3.01
C SER A 56 12.44 -12.98 2.68
N GLU A 57 12.72 -13.18 1.40
CA GLU A 57 13.94 -13.91 0.97
C GLU A 57 15.23 -13.12 1.29
N LEU A 58 15.22 -11.81 1.05
CA LEU A 58 16.33 -10.93 1.45
C LEU A 58 16.56 -11.00 2.96
N MET A 59 15.51 -10.84 3.76
CA MET A 59 15.60 -10.81 5.21
C MET A 59 16.08 -12.14 5.82
N LYS A 60 15.73 -13.29 5.23
CA LYS A 60 16.23 -14.60 5.69
C LYS A 60 17.76 -14.72 5.61
N GLN A 61 18.39 -13.98 4.70
CA GLN A 61 19.86 -13.99 4.54
C GLN A 61 20.55 -13.01 5.48
N GLU A 62 19.82 -12.06 6.04
CA GLU A 62 20.34 -10.93 6.79
C GLU A 62 20.11 -11.02 8.31
N VAL A 63 19.19 -11.90 8.74
CA VAL A 63 18.86 -12.04 10.17
C VAL A 63 19.33 -13.36 10.76
N ASP A 64 19.65 -13.32 12.04
CA ASP A 64 19.98 -14.51 12.83
C ASP A 64 19.08 -14.64 14.08
N ALA A 65 19.31 -15.71 14.88
CA ALA A 65 18.48 -16.04 16.04
C ALA A 65 18.52 -15.00 17.18
N LYS A 66 19.47 -14.07 17.15
CA LYS A 66 19.62 -13.01 18.18
C LYS A 66 18.87 -11.75 17.80
N ASP A 67 18.46 -11.64 16.54
CA ASP A 67 17.82 -10.44 16.03
C ASP A 67 16.38 -10.29 16.50
N VAL A 68 15.97 -9.05 16.66
CA VAL A 68 14.58 -8.65 16.90
C VAL A 68 14.12 -7.79 15.73
N VAL A 69 13.22 -8.31 14.95
CA VAL A 69 12.67 -7.61 13.78
C VAL A 69 11.36 -6.92 14.14
N TRP A 70 11.31 -5.60 13.95
CA TRP A 70 10.05 -4.85 14.00
C TRP A 70 9.47 -4.73 12.59
N TYR A 71 8.41 -5.51 12.35
CA TYR A 71 7.68 -5.46 11.08
C TYR A 71 6.60 -4.37 11.11
N CYS A 72 6.96 -3.20 10.60
CA CYS A 72 6.09 -2.05 10.50
C CYS A 72 5.17 -2.16 9.28
N LYS A 73 3.86 -2.31 9.49
CA LYS A 73 2.88 -2.56 8.42
C LYS A 73 1.57 -1.79 8.62
N GLY A 74 0.72 -1.76 7.59
CA GLY A 74 -0.68 -1.38 7.74
C GLY A 74 -1.48 -2.51 8.39
N ILE A 75 -2.64 -2.21 9.00
CA ILE A 75 -3.49 -3.20 9.68
C ILE A 75 -3.86 -4.39 8.77
N SER A 76 -4.08 -4.14 7.49
CA SER A 76 -4.37 -5.16 6.47
C SER A 76 -3.11 -5.70 5.77
N GLY A 77 -1.92 -5.39 6.28
CA GLY A 77 -0.66 -5.86 5.72
C GLY A 77 -0.54 -7.38 5.78
N GLY A 78 0.19 -7.98 4.83
CA GLY A 78 0.39 -9.41 4.74
C GLY A 78 1.10 -10.00 5.95
N GLU A 79 1.10 -11.32 6.03
CA GLU A 79 1.76 -12.09 7.10
C GLU A 79 2.95 -12.92 6.60
N LYS A 80 3.27 -12.83 5.31
CA LYS A 80 4.30 -13.68 4.69
C LYS A 80 5.68 -13.45 5.30
N LEU A 81 6.05 -12.19 5.49
CA LEU A 81 7.32 -11.83 6.12
C LEU A 81 7.42 -12.39 7.54
N LYS A 82 6.39 -12.19 8.36
CA LYS A 82 6.35 -12.74 9.71
C LYS A 82 6.50 -14.25 9.72
N LYS A 83 5.69 -14.95 8.90
CA LYS A 83 5.76 -16.42 8.81
C LYS A 83 7.13 -16.92 8.35
N ALA A 84 7.78 -16.18 7.45
CA ALA A 84 9.10 -16.52 6.94
C ALA A 84 10.23 -16.35 7.98
N LEU A 85 10.13 -15.34 8.83
CA LEU A 85 11.19 -14.98 9.78
C LEU A 85 10.99 -15.56 11.19
N THR A 86 9.78 -15.85 11.62
CA THR A 86 9.49 -16.42 12.96
C THR A 86 10.29 -17.69 13.29
N PRO A 87 10.62 -18.60 12.33
CA PRO A 87 11.49 -19.74 12.62
C PRO A 87 12.97 -19.38 12.86
N ILE A 88 13.39 -18.17 12.49
CA ILE A 88 14.79 -17.74 12.51
C ILE A 88 15.04 -16.77 13.68
N CYS A 89 14.17 -15.79 13.87
CA CYS A 89 14.37 -14.69 14.83
C CYS A 89 13.05 -14.25 15.48
N GLN A 90 13.17 -13.34 16.46
CA GLN A 90 11.98 -12.74 17.07
C GLN A 90 11.37 -11.68 16.13
N VAL A 91 10.09 -11.84 15.78
CA VAL A 91 9.36 -10.86 14.95
C VAL A 91 8.23 -10.21 15.72
N THR A 92 8.25 -8.89 15.80
CA THR A 92 7.20 -8.08 16.43
C THR A 92 6.51 -7.23 15.36
N GLU A 93 5.21 -7.45 15.14
CA GLU A 93 4.42 -6.62 14.24
C GLU A 93 4.03 -5.31 14.90
N LYS A 94 4.21 -4.22 14.16
CA LYS A 94 3.80 -2.88 14.56
C LYS A 94 2.87 -2.30 13.51
N VAL A 95 1.61 -2.05 13.88
CA VAL A 95 0.64 -1.40 13.00
C VAL A 95 0.91 0.10 12.98
N MET A 96 1.29 0.61 11.81
CA MET A 96 1.66 2.02 11.62
C MET A 96 0.52 2.86 11.07
N TYR A 97 -0.42 2.26 10.37
CA TYR A 97 -1.58 2.95 9.80
C TYR A 97 -2.73 1.99 9.54
N GLU A 98 -3.91 2.56 9.50
CA GLU A 98 -5.14 1.89 9.12
C GLU A 98 -5.76 2.59 7.91
N ASN A 99 -6.24 1.81 6.95
CA ASN A 99 -7.00 2.32 5.82
C ASN A 99 -8.49 2.31 6.15
N ASN A 100 -8.97 3.39 6.75
CA ASN A 100 -10.39 3.54 7.03
C ASN A 100 -11.19 3.78 5.75
N ARG A 101 -12.35 3.15 5.66
CA ARG A 101 -13.30 3.40 4.59
C ARG A 101 -13.81 4.84 4.73
N LYS A 102 -13.49 5.70 3.74
CA LYS A 102 -14.13 7.00 3.66
C LYS A 102 -15.52 6.79 3.07
N ILE A 103 -16.54 7.20 3.79
CA ILE A 103 -17.92 7.22 3.28
C ILE A 103 -18.00 8.40 2.30
N LEU A 104 -18.54 8.14 1.12
CA LEU A 104 -18.85 9.21 0.17
C LEU A 104 -19.99 10.03 0.76
N SER A 105 -19.76 11.33 0.95
CA SER A 105 -20.79 12.26 1.43
C SER A 105 -21.83 12.54 0.34
N GLU A 106 -21.37 12.53 -0.91
CA GLU A 106 -22.22 12.75 -2.09
C GLU A 106 -21.69 11.89 -3.23
N ILE A 107 -22.60 11.31 -4.02
CA ILE A 107 -22.29 10.66 -5.28
C ILE A 107 -22.55 11.71 -6.37
N PRO A 108 -21.53 12.05 -7.20
CA PRO A 108 -21.73 13.00 -8.28
C PRO A 108 -22.79 12.49 -9.26
N GLU A 109 -23.57 13.40 -9.84
CA GLU A 109 -24.53 13.03 -10.88
C GLU A 109 -23.81 12.50 -12.12
N MET A 110 -24.28 11.39 -12.66
CA MET A 110 -23.64 10.72 -13.83
C MET A 110 -23.48 11.63 -15.03
N LYS A 111 -24.42 12.56 -15.23
CA LYS A 111 -24.37 13.52 -16.36
C LYS A 111 -23.12 14.40 -16.38
N ASP A 112 -22.51 14.60 -15.21
CA ASP A 112 -21.33 15.44 -15.03
C ASP A 112 -20.02 14.66 -15.14
N ILE A 113 -20.09 13.32 -15.28
CA ILE A 113 -18.94 12.44 -15.25
C ILE A 113 -18.70 11.79 -16.62
N ARG A 114 -17.51 11.99 -17.16
CA ARG A 114 -17.09 11.36 -18.42
C ARG A 114 -16.35 10.04 -18.22
N SER A 115 -15.61 9.92 -17.13
CA SER A 115 -14.88 8.70 -16.75
C SER A 115 -14.47 8.73 -15.29
N VAL A 116 -14.18 7.55 -14.73
CA VAL A 116 -13.67 7.41 -13.36
C VAL A 116 -12.36 6.64 -13.38
N SER A 117 -11.33 7.19 -12.73
CA SER A 117 -10.01 6.55 -12.63
C SER A 117 -9.84 5.85 -11.29
N PHE A 118 -9.38 4.60 -11.33
CA PHE A 118 -9.08 3.82 -10.15
C PHE A 118 -7.59 3.47 -10.07
N THR A 119 -6.97 3.90 -8.98
CA THR A 119 -5.53 3.73 -8.72
C THR A 119 -5.19 2.42 -8.01
N CYS A 120 -6.18 1.69 -7.54
CA CYS A 120 -6.03 0.36 -6.97
C CYS A 120 -7.37 -0.39 -6.95
N ALA A 121 -7.28 -1.72 -6.93
CA ALA A 121 -8.44 -2.62 -6.91
C ALA A 121 -9.37 -2.37 -5.71
N SER A 122 -8.81 -2.09 -4.54
CA SER A 122 -9.61 -1.81 -3.33
C SER A 122 -10.41 -0.51 -3.42
N SER A 123 -9.91 0.52 -4.13
CA SER A 123 -10.66 1.76 -4.37
C SER A 123 -11.86 1.50 -5.26
N ALA A 124 -11.68 0.74 -6.35
CA ALA A 124 -12.77 0.36 -7.24
C ALA A 124 -13.87 -0.38 -6.47
N ARG A 125 -13.50 -1.43 -5.74
CA ARG A 125 -14.44 -2.20 -4.93
C ARG A 125 -15.22 -1.31 -3.95
N ARG A 126 -14.51 -0.50 -3.16
CA ARG A 126 -15.14 0.38 -2.15
C ARG A 126 -16.06 1.42 -2.75
N PHE A 127 -15.73 1.95 -3.93
CA PHE A 127 -16.58 2.88 -4.65
C PHE A 127 -17.89 2.20 -5.05
N PHE A 128 -17.82 1.09 -5.77
CA PHE A 128 -18.99 0.35 -6.24
C PHE A 128 -19.83 -0.26 -5.11
N ASP A 129 -19.25 -0.52 -3.95
CA ASP A 129 -19.99 -0.94 -2.75
C ASP A 129 -20.81 0.22 -2.12
N GLN A 130 -20.48 1.47 -2.45
CA GLN A 130 -21.12 2.65 -1.85
C GLN A 130 -22.20 3.29 -2.73
N ILE A 131 -22.14 3.13 -4.03
CA ILE A 131 -23.11 3.76 -4.96
C ILE A 131 -24.46 3.03 -5.03
N GLY A 132 -24.62 1.93 -4.30
CA GLY A 132 -25.92 1.28 -4.07
C GLY A 132 -26.71 0.95 -5.34
N GLU A 133 -27.94 1.43 -5.42
CA GLU A 133 -28.89 1.14 -6.53
C GLU A 133 -28.43 1.71 -7.88
N GLU A 134 -27.65 2.79 -7.88
CA GLU A 134 -27.12 3.37 -9.11
C GLU A 134 -25.99 2.55 -9.73
N LYS A 135 -25.47 1.55 -9.01
CA LYS A 135 -24.33 0.73 -9.41
C LYS A 135 -24.45 0.22 -10.84
N GLN A 136 -25.62 -0.28 -11.23
CA GLN A 136 -25.84 -0.85 -12.56
C GLN A 136 -25.66 0.19 -13.67
N GLN A 137 -26.18 1.38 -13.48
CA GLN A 137 -26.04 2.47 -14.44
C GLN A 137 -24.58 2.91 -14.59
N TRP A 138 -23.85 2.98 -13.49
CA TRP A 138 -22.41 3.28 -13.49
C TRP A 138 -21.60 2.23 -14.23
N ILE A 139 -21.88 0.94 -13.99
CA ILE A 139 -21.22 -0.18 -14.64
C ILE A 139 -21.40 -0.13 -16.17
N GLU A 140 -22.59 0.22 -16.63
CA GLU A 140 -22.96 0.17 -18.04
C GLU A 140 -22.53 1.41 -18.84
N ASN A 141 -22.56 2.59 -18.23
CA ASN A 141 -22.47 3.84 -18.97
C ASN A 141 -21.20 4.64 -18.71
N ILE A 142 -20.53 4.46 -17.57
CA ILE A 142 -19.35 5.26 -17.21
C ILE A 142 -18.06 4.49 -17.51
N PRO A 143 -17.20 4.97 -18.43
CA PRO A 143 -15.89 4.39 -18.67
C PRO A 143 -15.01 4.44 -17.40
N CYS A 144 -14.41 3.32 -17.05
CA CYS A 144 -13.47 3.22 -15.93
C CYS A 144 -12.03 3.10 -16.44
N ILE A 145 -11.15 3.93 -15.92
CA ILE A 145 -9.72 3.88 -16.21
C ILE A 145 -9.02 3.17 -15.06
N SER A 146 -8.31 2.08 -15.36
CA SER A 146 -7.52 1.35 -14.38
C SER A 146 -6.04 1.63 -14.54
N ILE A 147 -5.31 1.71 -13.42
CA ILE A 147 -3.86 1.93 -13.42
C ILE A 147 -3.06 0.70 -13.84
N GLY A 148 -3.67 -0.47 -13.89
CA GLY A 148 -2.99 -1.71 -14.27
C GLY A 148 -3.81 -2.95 -13.96
N GLU A 149 -3.27 -4.10 -14.34
CA GLU A 149 -3.92 -5.41 -14.42
C GLU A 149 -4.75 -5.80 -13.19
N LYS A 150 -4.22 -5.64 -11.97
CA LYS A 150 -4.96 -5.98 -10.73
C LYS A 150 -6.23 -5.18 -10.56
N THR A 151 -6.20 -3.89 -10.96
CA THR A 151 -7.35 -3.01 -10.89
C THR A 151 -8.34 -3.33 -12.00
N THR A 152 -7.83 -3.62 -13.21
CA THR A 152 -8.63 -4.08 -14.35
C THR A 152 -9.40 -5.36 -14.00
N LYS A 153 -8.71 -6.34 -13.42
CA LYS A 153 -9.34 -7.60 -12.99
C LYS A 153 -10.48 -7.34 -12.00
N GLN A 154 -10.25 -6.49 -11.01
CA GLN A 154 -11.29 -6.14 -10.03
C GLN A 154 -12.49 -5.45 -10.67
N LEU A 155 -12.28 -4.54 -11.63
CA LEU A 155 -13.36 -3.87 -12.35
C LEU A 155 -14.19 -4.88 -13.19
N ARG A 156 -13.53 -5.84 -13.83
CA ARG A 156 -14.22 -6.93 -14.56
C ARG A 156 -15.06 -7.81 -13.61
N GLU A 157 -14.53 -8.16 -12.45
CA GLU A 157 -15.25 -8.92 -11.41
C GLU A 157 -16.47 -8.17 -10.89
N ILE A 158 -16.42 -6.83 -10.83
CA ILE A 158 -17.56 -5.98 -10.48
C ILE A 158 -18.61 -5.95 -11.61
N GLY A 159 -18.20 -6.22 -12.85
CA GLY A 159 -19.07 -6.24 -14.03
C GLY A 159 -18.96 -4.98 -14.90
N VAL A 160 -17.98 -4.11 -14.69
CA VAL A 160 -17.78 -2.89 -15.50
C VAL A 160 -17.55 -3.25 -16.97
N ARG A 161 -18.32 -2.63 -17.88
CA ARG A 161 -18.27 -2.94 -19.31
C ARG A 161 -17.19 -2.18 -20.07
N HIS A 162 -16.98 -0.92 -19.72
CA HIS A 162 -16.04 -0.04 -20.40
C HIS A 162 -14.81 0.20 -19.53
N ILE A 163 -13.73 -0.55 -19.77
CA ILE A 163 -12.49 -0.46 -19.01
C ILE A 163 -11.35 -0.10 -19.95
N LEU A 164 -10.63 0.97 -19.61
CA LEU A 164 -9.38 1.38 -20.25
C LEU A 164 -8.24 1.16 -19.25
N GLU A 165 -7.30 0.27 -19.59
CA GLU A 165 -6.11 0.07 -18.79
C GLU A 165 -5.02 1.05 -19.20
N SER A 166 -4.47 1.77 -18.23
CA SER A 166 -3.34 2.67 -18.47
C SER A 166 -2.09 1.85 -18.84
N LYS A 167 -1.39 2.28 -19.88
CA LYS A 167 -0.11 1.69 -20.29
C LYS A 167 1.04 2.09 -19.35
N ASP A 168 0.86 3.20 -18.63
CA ASP A 168 1.83 3.74 -17.68
C ASP A 168 1.25 3.77 -16.27
N THR A 169 1.99 3.23 -15.32
CA THR A 169 1.63 3.27 -13.90
C THR A 169 2.08 4.57 -13.21
N THR A 170 2.66 5.50 -13.98
CA THR A 170 3.17 6.78 -13.48
C THR A 170 2.11 7.87 -13.69
N TYR A 171 1.67 8.52 -12.62
CA TYR A 171 0.87 9.73 -12.74
C TYR A 171 1.76 10.87 -13.18
N VAL A 172 1.63 11.29 -14.42
CA VAL A 172 2.07 12.62 -14.86
C VAL A 172 0.85 13.53 -14.71
N LEU A 173 0.84 14.31 -13.63
CA LEU A 173 -0.03 15.47 -13.55
C LEU A 173 0.60 16.53 -14.43
N SER A 174 0.10 16.67 -15.65
CA SER A 174 0.35 17.81 -16.51
C SER A 174 -0.65 18.92 -16.19
#